data_b8d6f80625c0f8b82ed43285dffe2a8c
#
_entry.id   b8d6f80625c0f8b82ed43285dffe2a8c
#
_cell.length_a   1.000
_cell.length_b   1.000
_cell.length_c   1.000
_cell.angle_alpha   90.00
_cell.angle_beta   90.00
_cell.angle_gamma   90.00
#
_symmetry.space_group_name_H-M   'P 1'
#
loop_
_entity.id
_entity.type
_entity.pdbx_description
1 polymer ?
#
loop_
_entity_poly.entity_id
_entity_poly.type
_entity_poly.pdbx_seq_one_letter_code
_entity_poly.pdbx_strand_id
1 'polypeptide(L)'
;MVLRGSPLLRPPVLLALGAVIAVLLVYKFANFREERLVKRFLEELRSGDFQRAYQTWGPSKGYTYEDFMADWGGGGYYGKVREFKILESKTRGSGVMVMVEFSHLKRPVPFWVERRTQTLGFSPFEDLQ
;
A
#
# COMPACT_ATOMS: atom_id res chain seq x y z
N MET A 1 -3.43 40.13 29.91
CA MET A 1 -3.77 38.95 29.12
C MET A 1 -2.61 37.98 29.04
N VAL A 2 -2.86 36.81 29.50
CA VAL A 2 -1.83 35.76 29.59
C VAL A 2 -1.27 35.36 28.21
N LEU A 3 -2.09 35.42 27.15
CA LEU A 3 -1.70 34.95 25.81
C LEU A 3 -0.71 35.88 25.10
N ARG A 4 -0.54 37.10 25.53
CA ARG A 4 0.43 38.02 24.93
C ARG A 4 1.87 37.58 25.08
N GLY A 5 2.20 36.86 26.15
CA GLY A 5 3.55 36.38 26.41
C GLY A 5 3.91 35.05 25.77
N SER A 6 2.93 34.35 25.15
CA SER A 6 3.17 33.01 24.58
C SER A 6 3.48 33.08 23.10
N PRO A 7 4.71 32.76 22.67
CA PRO A 7 5.04 32.72 21.24
C PRO A 7 4.29 31.63 20.48
N LEU A 8 3.84 30.58 21.18
CA LEU A 8 3.14 29.45 20.57
C LEU A 8 1.72 29.78 20.13
N LEU A 9 1.13 30.88 20.68
CA LEU A 9 -0.23 31.25 20.40
C LEU A 9 -0.35 32.42 19.45
N ARG A 10 0.76 32.92 18.92
CA ARG A 10 0.76 34.01 17.94
C ARG A 10 0.25 33.50 16.58
N PRO A 11 -0.57 34.29 15.84
CA PRO A 11 -1.09 33.87 14.55
C PRO A 11 -0.05 33.34 13.55
N PRO A 12 1.13 33.95 13.34
CA PRO A 12 2.13 33.42 12.43
C PRO A 12 2.68 32.07 12.87
N VAL A 13 2.79 31.81 14.18
CA VAL A 13 3.23 30.52 14.69
C VAL A 13 2.17 29.46 14.47
N LEU A 14 0.91 29.80 14.69
CA LEU A 14 -0.21 28.90 14.47
C LEU A 14 -0.35 28.52 13.00
N LEU A 15 -0.15 29.47 12.09
CA LEU A 15 -0.15 29.22 10.65
C LEU A 15 1.00 28.30 10.25
N ALA A 16 2.18 28.52 10.81
CA ALA A 16 3.35 27.67 10.53
C ALA A 16 3.13 26.24 11.03
N LEU A 17 2.57 26.06 12.23
CA LEU A 17 2.23 24.76 12.77
C LEU A 17 1.18 24.07 11.93
N GLY A 18 0.14 24.81 11.53
CA GLY A 18 -0.90 24.26 10.64
C GLY A 18 -0.33 23.80 9.30
N ALA A 19 0.59 24.57 8.72
CA ALA A 19 1.25 24.20 7.47
C ALA A 19 2.10 22.95 7.62
N VAL A 20 2.86 22.83 8.72
CA VAL A 20 3.68 21.64 9.00
C VAL A 20 2.79 20.42 9.18
N ILE A 21 1.70 20.53 9.93
CA ILE A 21 0.76 19.43 10.13
C ILE A 21 0.14 19.01 8.80
N ALA A 22 -0.27 19.97 7.97
CA ALA A 22 -0.84 19.71 6.66
C ALA A 22 0.15 18.94 5.76
N VAL A 23 1.41 19.36 5.73
CA VAL A 23 2.46 18.70 4.96
C VAL A 23 2.68 17.27 5.46
N LEU A 24 2.73 17.07 6.78
CA LEU A 24 2.91 15.73 7.37
C LEU A 24 1.72 14.82 7.04
N LEU A 25 0.50 15.36 7.06
CA LEU A 25 -0.69 14.59 6.70
C LEU A 25 -0.68 14.19 5.22
N VAL A 26 -0.34 15.13 4.34
CA VAL A 26 -0.21 14.84 2.91
C VAL A 26 0.85 13.75 2.69
N TYR A 27 2.00 13.88 3.35
CA TYR A 27 3.07 12.90 3.22
C TYR A 27 2.64 11.52 3.74
N LYS A 28 2.00 11.46 4.91
CA LYS A 28 1.54 10.22 5.51
C LYS A 28 0.48 9.52 4.65
N PHE A 29 -0.42 10.27 4.03
CA PHE A 29 -1.50 9.72 3.23
C PHE A 29 -1.25 9.77 1.73
N ALA A 30 -0.04 10.13 1.30
CA ALA A 30 0.30 10.23 -0.11
C ALA A 30 0.05 8.93 -0.89
N ASN A 31 0.26 7.78 -0.25
CA ASN A 31 0.12 6.46 -0.85
C ASN A 31 -1.09 5.69 -0.32
N PHE A 32 -2.00 6.39 0.34
CA PHE A 32 -3.16 5.77 1.00
C PHE A 32 -4.03 4.98 0.03
N ARG A 33 -4.29 5.54 -1.15
CA ARG A 33 -5.11 4.90 -2.17
C ARG A 33 -4.49 3.58 -2.64
N GLU A 34 -3.19 3.57 -2.86
CA GLU A 34 -2.45 2.41 -3.32
C GLU A 34 -2.34 1.35 -2.22
N GLU A 35 -2.12 1.75 -0.98
CA GLU A 35 -2.13 0.82 0.15
C GLU A 35 -3.50 0.19 0.35
N ARG A 36 -4.57 0.96 0.19
CA ARG A 36 -5.94 0.44 0.28
C ARG A 36 -6.22 -0.58 -0.82
N LEU A 37 -5.71 -0.36 -2.01
CA LEU A 37 -5.86 -1.29 -3.12
C LEU A 37 -5.20 -2.64 -2.81
N VAL A 38 -3.98 -2.60 -2.29
CA VAL A 38 -3.27 -3.81 -1.86
C VAL A 38 -4.03 -4.51 -0.74
N LYS A 39 -4.51 -3.77 0.24
CA LYS A 39 -5.29 -4.33 1.34
C LYS A 39 -6.56 -5.01 0.84
N ARG A 40 -7.29 -4.38 -0.07
CA ARG A 40 -8.49 -4.96 -0.66
C ARG A 40 -8.19 -6.27 -1.37
N PHE A 41 -7.14 -6.28 -2.17
CA PHE A 41 -6.68 -7.49 -2.87
C PHE A 41 -6.40 -8.62 -1.89
N LEU A 42 -5.66 -8.35 -0.82
CA LEU A 42 -5.30 -9.35 0.17
C LEU A 42 -6.51 -9.86 0.95
N GLU A 43 -7.48 -9.02 1.23
CA GLU A 43 -8.71 -9.44 1.88
C GLU A 43 -9.57 -10.30 0.97
N GLU A 44 -9.60 -10.01 -0.32
CA GLU A 44 -10.27 -10.84 -1.30
C GLU A 44 -9.63 -12.23 -1.38
N LEU A 45 -8.31 -12.31 -1.37
CA LEU A 45 -7.59 -13.60 -1.28
C LEU A 45 -7.93 -14.34 0.00
N ARG A 46 -7.90 -13.63 1.12
CA ARG A 46 -8.17 -14.24 2.43
C ARG A 46 -9.56 -14.82 2.52
N SER A 47 -10.54 -14.17 1.91
CA SER A 47 -11.92 -14.64 1.87
C SER A 47 -12.16 -15.73 0.83
N GLY A 48 -11.17 -16.05 0.01
CA GLY A 48 -11.29 -17.06 -1.03
C GLY A 48 -11.96 -16.59 -2.32
N ASP A 49 -12.16 -15.28 -2.48
CA ASP A 49 -12.75 -14.71 -3.70
C ASP A 49 -11.67 -14.44 -4.74
N PHE A 50 -11.13 -15.51 -5.31
CA PHE A 50 -10.02 -15.44 -6.24
C PHE A 50 -10.37 -14.75 -7.56
N GLN A 51 -11.61 -14.88 -8.02
CA GLN A 51 -12.07 -14.19 -9.22
C GLN A 51 -12.00 -12.68 -9.04
N ARG A 52 -12.52 -12.19 -7.91
CA ARG A 52 -12.49 -10.76 -7.60
C ARG A 52 -11.06 -10.28 -7.37
N ALA A 53 -10.25 -11.08 -6.66
CA ALA A 53 -8.86 -10.75 -6.43
C ALA A 53 -8.10 -10.60 -7.75
N TYR A 54 -8.35 -11.47 -8.72
CA TYR A 54 -7.74 -11.36 -10.04
C TYR A 54 -8.16 -10.08 -10.76
N GLN A 55 -9.43 -9.71 -10.66
CA GLN A 55 -9.91 -8.44 -11.24
C GLN A 55 -9.25 -7.24 -10.56
N THR A 56 -9.08 -7.29 -9.26
CA THR A 56 -8.38 -6.22 -8.50
C THR A 56 -6.92 -6.13 -8.88
N TRP A 57 -6.26 -7.27 -9.12
CA TRP A 57 -4.89 -7.32 -9.59
C TRP A 57 -4.74 -6.61 -10.95
N GLY A 58 -5.67 -6.83 -11.84
CA GLY A 58 -5.65 -6.26 -13.19
C GLY A 58 -5.27 -7.32 -14.22
N PRO A 59 -6.26 -7.95 -14.85
CA PRO A 59 -6.00 -8.98 -15.86
C PRO A 59 -5.16 -8.47 -17.01
N SER A 60 -4.24 -9.29 -17.49
CA SER A 60 -3.41 -8.98 -18.66
C SER A 60 -3.12 -10.26 -19.44
N LYS A 61 -2.69 -10.09 -20.69
CA LYS A 61 -2.32 -11.24 -21.53
C LYS A 61 -1.10 -11.99 -20.99
N GLY A 62 -0.20 -11.26 -20.32
CA GLY A 62 1.02 -11.82 -19.77
C GLY A 62 0.83 -12.47 -18.40
N TYR A 63 -0.35 -12.30 -17.80
CA TYR A 63 -0.63 -12.87 -16.48
C TYR A 63 -2.07 -13.33 -16.47
N THR A 64 -2.28 -14.59 -16.83
CA THR A 64 -3.60 -15.19 -16.95
C THR A 64 -4.16 -15.57 -15.59
N TYR A 65 -5.46 -15.91 -15.55
CA TYR A 65 -6.06 -16.41 -14.32
C TYR A 65 -5.36 -17.69 -13.82
N GLU A 66 -4.91 -18.55 -14.74
CA GLU A 66 -4.16 -19.74 -14.36
C GLU A 66 -2.82 -19.37 -13.70
N ASP A 67 -2.10 -18.41 -14.27
CA ASP A 67 -0.86 -17.90 -13.67
C ASP A 67 -1.13 -17.30 -12.30
N PHE A 68 -2.20 -16.53 -12.19
CA PHE A 68 -2.63 -15.93 -10.95
C PHE A 68 -2.91 -17.00 -9.88
N MET A 69 -3.64 -18.04 -10.23
CA MET A 69 -3.94 -19.13 -9.30
C MET A 69 -2.69 -19.94 -8.92
N ALA A 70 -1.72 -20.04 -9.83
CA ALA A 70 -0.45 -20.68 -9.52
C ALA A 70 0.34 -19.90 -8.44
N ASP A 71 0.19 -18.60 -8.40
CA ASP A 71 0.83 -17.76 -7.38
C ASP A 71 -0.01 -17.63 -6.12
N TRP A 72 -1.29 -17.30 -6.26
CA TRP A 72 -2.16 -16.86 -5.17
C TRP A 72 -3.28 -17.83 -4.79
N GLY A 73 -3.49 -18.89 -5.54
CA GLY A 73 -4.47 -19.90 -5.19
C GLY A 73 -4.11 -20.60 -3.88
N GLY A 74 -5.05 -21.35 -3.32
CA GLY A 74 -4.88 -22.00 -2.03
C GLY A 74 -3.66 -22.91 -1.94
N GLY A 75 -3.31 -23.56 -3.05
CA GLY A 75 -2.07 -24.37 -3.16
C GLY A 75 -0.96 -23.68 -3.95
N GLY A 76 -1.06 -22.37 -4.13
CA GLY A 76 -0.12 -21.61 -4.95
C GLY A 76 1.19 -21.30 -4.25
N TYR A 77 2.06 -20.61 -4.98
CA TYR A 77 3.42 -20.29 -4.52
C TYR A 77 3.45 -19.55 -3.18
N TYR A 78 2.58 -18.55 -3.02
CA TYR A 78 2.54 -17.75 -1.79
C TYR A 78 1.74 -18.43 -0.66
N GLY A 79 1.00 -19.48 -0.98
CA GLY A 79 0.17 -20.18 0.00
C GLY A 79 -1.08 -19.40 0.38
N LYS A 80 -1.84 -19.95 1.31
CA LYS A 80 -3.10 -19.33 1.75
C LYS A 80 -2.81 -18.07 2.57
N VAL A 81 -3.39 -16.94 2.15
CA VAL A 81 -3.28 -15.68 2.89
C VAL A 81 -4.12 -15.75 4.16
N ARG A 82 -3.49 -15.52 5.29
CA ARG A 82 -4.14 -15.46 6.61
C ARG A 82 -4.02 -14.04 7.15
N GLU A 83 -3.09 -13.80 8.03
CA GLU A 83 -2.85 -12.47 8.58
C GLU A 83 -1.76 -11.77 7.77
N PHE A 84 -1.94 -10.48 7.57
CA PHE A 84 -0.98 -9.65 6.87
C PHE A 84 -0.94 -8.26 7.49
N LYS A 85 0.17 -7.57 7.25
CA LYS A 85 0.37 -6.21 7.71
C LYS A 85 1.13 -5.41 6.65
N ILE A 86 0.60 -4.25 6.30
CA ILE A 86 1.32 -3.31 5.43
C ILE A 86 2.38 -2.63 6.30
N LEU A 87 3.66 -2.83 5.96
CA LEU A 87 4.77 -2.27 6.70
C LEU A 87 5.00 -0.82 6.32
N GLU A 88 5.17 -0.57 5.02
CA GLU A 88 5.37 0.79 4.51
C GLU A 88 5.16 0.80 3.01
N SER A 89 5.04 2.01 2.45
CA SER A 89 4.95 2.21 1.02
C SER A 89 5.87 3.34 0.60
N LYS A 90 6.34 3.27 -0.65
CA LYS A 90 7.26 4.26 -1.18
C LYS A 90 6.98 4.51 -2.65
N THR A 91 6.84 5.79 -3.01
CA THR A 91 6.69 6.19 -4.39
C THR A 91 7.99 5.98 -5.15
N ARG A 92 7.91 5.33 -6.31
CA ARG A 92 9.05 5.10 -7.20
C ARG A 92 8.58 5.29 -8.64
N GLY A 93 9.03 6.35 -9.30
CA GLY A 93 8.64 6.63 -10.68
C GLY A 93 7.12 6.73 -10.84
N SER A 94 6.55 5.90 -11.70
CA SER A 94 5.12 5.91 -12.03
C SER A 94 4.25 5.16 -11.05
N GLY A 95 4.82 4.53 -10.04
CA GLY A 95 4.07 3.68 -9.15
C GLY A 95 4.52 3.75 -7.70
N VAL A 96 3.92 2.88 -6.93
CA VAL A 96 4.17 2.80 -5.49
C VAL A 96 4.53 1.36 -5.13
N MET A 97 5.65 1.20 -4.43
CA MET A 97 5.99 -0.09 -3.83
C MET A 97 5.34 -0.17 -2.46
N VAL A 98 4.60 -1.23 -2.21
CA VAL A 98 3.93 -1.48 -0.93
C VAL A 98 4.49 -2.77 -0.35
N MET A 99 5.15 -2.67 0.79
CA MET A 99 5.76 -3.81 1.45
C MET A 99 4.78 -4.43 2.41
N VAL A 100 4.50 -5.72 2.23
CA VAL A 100 3.53 -6.45 3.05
C VAL A 100 4.20 -7.63 3.75
N GLU A 101 3.98 -7.70 5.06
CA GLU A 101 4.39 -8.85 5.87
C GLU A 101 3.23 -9.82 6.00
N PHE A 102 3.50 -11.10 5.75
CA PHE A 102 2.53 -12.18 5.93
C PHE A 102 2.94 -13.07 7.09
N SER A 103 1.98 -13.47 7.91
CA SER A 103 2.25 -14.30 9.09
C SER A 103 2.89 -15.65 8.75
N HIS A 104 2.65 -16.16 7.55
CA HIS A 104 3.12 -17.49 7.13
C HIS A 104 4.39 -17.45 6.26
N LEU A 105 4.90 -16.26 5.95
CA LEU A 105 6.11 -16.11 5.13
C LEU A 105 7.24 -15.49 5.94
N LYS A 106 8.47 -15.91 5.63
CA LYS A 106 9.66 -15.44 6.34
C LYS A 106 10.05 -14.02 5.97
N ARG A 107 9.78 -13.62 4.72
CA ARG A 107 10.16 -12.31 4.19
C ARG A 107 8.95 -11.54 3.74
N PRO A 108 8.96 -10.21 3.91
CA PRO A 108 7.90 -9.37 3.34
C PRO A 108 7.87 -9.48 1.82
N VAL A 109 6.69 -9.28 1.26
CA VAL A 109 6.48 -9.32 -0.19
C VAL A 109 6.31 -7.89 -0.69
N PRO A 110 7.13 -7.45 -1.65
CA PRO A 110 6.98 -6.13 -2.23
C PRO A 110 5.97 -6.15 -3.38
N PHE A 111 4.85 -5.46 -3.17
CA PHE A 111 3.85 -5.25 -4.21
C PHE A 111 4.16 -3.98 -4.97
N TRP A 112 3.75 -3.94 -6.22
CA TRP A 112 3.81 -2.75 -7.05
C TRP A 112 2.39 -2.31 -7.41
N VAL A 113 2.11 -1.02 -7.25
CA VAL A 113 0.84 -0.44 -7.70
C VAL A 113 1.16 0.62 -8.74
N GLU A 114 0.69 0.41 -9.96
CA GLU A 114 0.81 1.43 -10.99
C GLU A 114 -0.23 2.52 -10.72
N ARG A 115 0.22 3.76 -10.48
CA ARG A 115 -0.69 4.84 -10.07
C ARG A 115 -1.73 5.18 -11.13
N ARG A 116 -1.29 5.20 -12.35
CA ARG A 116 -2.14 5.64 -13.46
C ARG A 116 -3.31 4.70 -13.67
N THR A 117 -3.08 3.41 -13.63
CA THR A 117 -4.08 2.39 -13.93
C THR A 117 -4.69 1.77 -12.70
N GLN A 118 -4.07 1.97 -11.53
CA GLN A 118 -4.48 1.32 -10.27
C GLN A 118 -4.51 -0.20 -10.44
N THR A 119 -3.46 -0.74 -11.05
CA THR A 119 -3.26 -2.17 -11.21
C THR A 119 -2.10 -2.62 -10.34
N LEU A 120 -2.16 -3.87 -9.91
CA LEU A 120 -1.16 -4.48 -9.05
C LEU A 120 -0.15 -5.29 -9.85
N GLY A 121 1.01 -5.47 -9.28
CA GLY A 121 2.06 -6.31 -9.83
C GLY A 121 3.06 -6.66 -8.76
N PHE A 122 4.08 -7.42 -9.14
CA PHE A 122 5.21 -7.65 -8.27
C PHE A 122 6.21 -6.52 -8.48
N SER A 123 6.76 -6.02 -7.38
CA SER A 123 7.70 -4.91 -7.46
C SER A 123 9.01 -5.37 -8.12
N PRO A 124 9.57 -4.57 -9.04
CA PRO A 124 10.91 -4.82 -9.57
C PRO A 124 11.99 -4.46 -8.55
N PHE A 125 11.61 -3.84 -7.43
CA PHE A 125 12.51 -3.43 -6.36
C PHE A 125 12.37 -4.40 -5.19
N GLU A 126 13.50 -4.89 -4.66
CA GLU A 126 13.47 -5.86 -3.58
C GLU A 126 13.37 -5.21 -2.19
N ASP A 127 13.74 -3.95 -2.09
CA ASP A 127 13.73 -3.23 -0.83
C ASP A 127 13.30 -1.77 -1.02
N LEU A 128 13.16 -1.08 0.10
CA LEU A 128 12.69 0.30 0.13
C LEU A 128 13.82 1.35 0.11
N GLN A 129 15.02 0.92 -0.18
CA GLN A 129 16.17 1.83 -0.26
C GLN A 129 16.08 2.83 -1.40
#